data_3a8cef48106c2eacc84c57461ac3febf
#
_entry.id   3a8cef48106c2eacc84c57461ac3febf
#
_cell.length_a   1.000
_cell.length_b   1.000
_cell.length_c   1.000
_cell.angle_alpha   90.00
_cell.angle_beta   90.00
_cell.angle_gamma   90.00
#
_symmetry.space_group_name_H-M   'P 1'
#
loop_
_entity.id
_entity.type
_entity.pdbx_description
1 polymer ?
#
loop_
_entity_poly.entity_id
_entity_poly.type
_entity_poly.pdbx_seq_one_letter_code
_entity_poly.pdbx_strand_id
1 'polypeptide(L)'
;MLLRWLAAAILLGGLSSPHGSTKADEPKLQRGSSVSYLCSGGELLDATYYELRDRSLAFVRLRLPDGRELTLPQIASASGARFSAEQDFTWWIKGTSGFLQLRDAQGEWQVTLKDCDSTT
;
A
#
# COMPACT_ATOMS: atom_id res chain seq x y z
N MET A 1 60.32 20.22 46.23
CA MET A 1 59.12 19.34 46.29
C MET A 1 58.28 19.51 45.03
N LEU A 2 58.38 18.59 44.17
CA LEU A 2 57.70 18.60 42.93
C LEU A 2 56.47 17.71 43.06
N LEU A 3 55.31 18.32 43.18
CA LEU A 3 54.03 17.61 43.07
C LEU A 3 53.79 17.32 41.62
N ARG A 4 53.97 16.10 41.24
CA ARG A 4 53.59 15.61 39.96
C ARG A 4 52.10 15.25 40.04
N TRP A 5 51.28 16.08 39.45
CA TRP A 5 49.93 15.73 39.20
C TRP A 5 49.89 14.87 37.94
N LEU A 6 49.74 13.60 38.16
CA LEU A 6 49.39 12.71 37.06
C LEU A 6 47.93 12.95 36.74
N ALA A 7 47.69 13.73 35.74
CA ALA A 7 46.36 13.80 35.15
C ALA A 7 46.11 12.46 34.47
N ALA A 8 45.34 11.64 35.12
CA ALA A 8 44.80 10.46 34.46
C ALA A 8 43.81 10.94 33.44
N ALA A 9 44.22 11.00 32.21
CA ALA A 9 43.28 11.17 31.12
C ALA A 9 42.42 9.91 31.07
N ILE A 10 41.25 10.02 31.61
CA ILE A 10 40.22 8.99 31.37
C ILE A 10 39.78 9.17 29.94
N LEU A 11 40.30 8.36 29.06
CA LEU A 11 39.76 8.16 27.75
C LEU A 11 38.44 7.45 27.93
N LEU A 12 37.40 8.24 28.03
CA LEU A 12 36.07 7.72 27.79
C LEU A 12 35.99 7.38 26.31
N GLY A 13 36.39 6.15 25.99
CA GLY A 13 36.10 5.61 24.71
C GLY A 13 34.59 5.63 24.54
N GLY A 14 34.11 6.56 23.73
CA GLY A 14 32.74 6.55 23.35
C GLY A 14 32.43 5.21 22.70
N LEU A 15 31.74 4.38 23.43
CA LEU A 15 31.09 3.24 22.83
C LEU A 15 29.99 3.79 21.91
N SER A 16 30.38 4.16 20.71
CA SER A 16 29.43 4.22 19.65
C SER A 16 29.04 2.77 19.40
N SER A 17 27.99 2.31 20.08
CA SER A 17 27.36 1.10 19.63
C SER A 17 26.87 1.39 18.22
N PRO A 18 27.32 0.63 17.22
CA PRO A 18 26.66 0.68 15.94
C PRO A 18 25.23 0.23 16.21
N HIS A 19 24.34 1.18 16.30
CA HIS A 19 22.97 0.86 16.04
C HIS A 19 22.99 0.44 14.59
N GLY A 20 23.21 -0.86 14.37
CA GLY A 20 22.93 -1.42 13.10
C GLY A 20 21.46 -1.18 12.86
N SER A 21 21.13 -0.03 12.27
CA SER A 21 19.90 0.09 11.57
C SER A 21 19.99 -0.97 10.48
N THR A 22 19.44 -2.10 10.79
CA THR A 22 19.31 -3.18 9.85
C THR A 22 18.31 -2.72 8.83
N LYS A 23 18.79 -2.01 7.80
CA LYS A 23 17.99 -1.73 6.61
C LYS A 23 17.42 -3.02 6.01
N ALA A 24 17.95 -4.18 6.42
CA ALA A 24 17.46 -5.50 6.07
C ALA A 24 16.03 -5.77 6.58
N ASP A 25 15.60 -5.09 7.65
CA ASP A 25 14.28 -5.28 8.25
C ASP A 25 13.23 -4.30 7.75
N GLU A 26 13.62 -3.33 6.91
CA GLU A 26 12.66 -2.41 6.32
C GLU A 26 11.83 -3.12 5.25
N PRO A 27 10.49 -3.05 5.33
CA PRO A 27 9.64 -3.59 4.28
C PRO A 27 9.95 -2.92 2.95
N LYS A 28 10.13 -3.72 1.91
CA LYS A 28 10.39 -3.19 0.57
C LYS A 28 9.14 -3.31 -0.29
N LEU A 29 8.81 -2.20 -0.94
CA LEU A 29 7.69 -2.14 -1.85
C LEU A 29 8.04 -2.80 -3.18
N GLN A 30 7.14 -3.66 -3.65
CA GLN A 30 7.22 -4.28 -4.96
C GLN A 30 6.00 -3.87 -5.77
N ARG A 31 6.27 -3.26 -6.94
CA ARG A 31 5.22 -2.94 -7.89
C ARG A 31 4.84 -4.21 -8.65
N GLY A 32 3.54 -4.51 -8.65
CA GLY A 32 2.97 -5.60 -9.44
C GLY A 32 2.47 -5.11 -10.79
N SER A 33 1.37 -5.71 -11.25
CA SER A 33 0.79 -5.40 -12.55
C SER A 33 0.04 -4.07 -12.56
N SER A 34 0.09 -3.39 -13.70
CA SER A 34 -0.81 -2.31 -14.04
C SER A 34 -1.83 -2.83 -15.05
N VAL A 35 -3.09 -2.65 -14.75
CA VAL A 35 -4.20 -3.20 -15.57
C VAL A 35 -5.19 -2.07 -15.86
N SER A 36 -5.56 -1.94 -17.13
CA SER A 36 -6.64 -1.04 -17.54
C SER A 36 -7.93 -1.84 -17.68
N TYR A 37 -9.00 -1.28 -17.16
CA TYR A 37 -10.33 -1.88 -17.20
C TYR A 37 -11.27 -0.98 -17.96
N LEU A 38 -12.11 -1.61 -18.81
CA LEU A 38 -13.23 -0.95 -19.45
C LEU A 38 -14.50 -1.39 -18.72
N CYS A 39 -15.19 -0.43 -18.15
CA CYS A 39 -16.39 -0.66 -17.37
C CYS A 39 -17.65 -0.47 -18.22
N SER A 40 -18.78 -0.93 -17.71
CA SER A 40 -20.08 -0.69 -18.31
C SER A 40 -20.32 0.81 -18.49
N GLY A 41 -20.81 1.22 -19.66
CA GLY A 41 -20.96 2.65 -19.98
C GLY A 41 -19.76 3.29 -20.65
N GLY A 42 -18.69 2.52 -20.95
CA GLY A 42 -17.50 3.02 -21.64
C GLY A 42 -16.50 3.72 -20.74
N GLU A 43 -16.64 3.65 -19.42
CA GLU A 43 -15.75 4.28 -18.47
C GLU A 43 -14.46 3.46 -18.30
N LEU A 44 -13.33 4.17 -18.25
CA LEU A 44 -12.00 3.54 -18.06
C LEU A 44 -11.52 3.74 -16.63
N LEU A 45 -10.96 2.67 -16.08
CA LEU A 45 -10.33 2.66 -14.77
C LEU A 45 -8.97 1.98 -14.88
N ASP A 46 -7.93 2.61 -14.33
CA ASP A 46 -6.59 2.01 -14.27
C ASP A 46 -6.28 1.59 -12.84
N ALA A 47 -5.75 0.37 -12.71
CA ALA A 47 -5.35 -0.17 -11.42
C ALA A 47 -3.89 -0.58 -11.46
N THR A 48 -3.12 -0.17 -10.48
CA THR A 48 -1.76 -0.65 -10.26
C THR A 48 -1.70 -1.35 -8.92
N TYR A 49 -1.29 -2.61 -8.94
CA TYR A 49 -1.22 -3.45 -7.75
C TYR A 49 0.18 -3.42 -7.15
N TYR A 50 0.25 -3.32 -5.84
CA TYR A 50 1.49 -3.28 -5.07
C TYR A 50 1.44 -4.26 -3.93
N GLU A 51 2.58 -4.79 -3.54
CA GLU A 51 2.72 -5.53 -2.30
C GLU A 51 4.09 -5.29 -1.68
N LEU A 52 4.20 -5.49 -0.40
CA LEU A 52 5.51 -5.59 0.24
C LEU A 52 6.11 -6.95 -0.06
N ARG A 53 7.43 -7.02 -0.16
CA ARG A 53 8.13 -8.29 -0.50
C ARG A 53 7.87 -9.39 0.50
N ASP A 54 7.65 -9.04 1.76
CA ASP A 54 7.29 -9.99 2.81
C ASP A 54 5.81 -10.36 2.82
N ARG A 55 5.01 -9.76 1.91
CA ARG A 55 3.57 -9.95 1.77
C ARG A 55 2.74 -9.54 2.97
N SER A 56 3.31 -8.76 3.88
CA SER A 56 2.57 -8.26 5.05
C SER A 56 1.51 -7.23 4.70
N LEU A 57 1.64 -6.58 3.54
CA LEU A 57 0.67 -5.61 3.06
C LEU A 57 0.62 -5.64 1.54
N ALA A 58 -0.58 -5.61 1.00
CA ALA A 58 -0.85 -5.37 -0.40
C ALA A 58 -1.87 -4.25 -0.54
N PHE A 59 -1.78 -3.48 -1.61
CA PHE A 59 -2.72 -2.40 -1.88
C PHE A 59 -2.83 -2.17 -3.38
N VAL A 60 -3.87 -1.46 -3.78
CA VAL A 60 -4.08 -1.04 -5.16
C VAL A 60 -4.12 0.48 -5.22
N ARG A 61 -3.54 1.05 -6.28
CA ARG A 61 -3.78 2.43 -6.66
C ARG A 61 -4.70 2.45 -7.85
N LEU A 62 -5.84 3.09 -7.69
CA LEU A 62 -6.83 3.24 -8.74
C LEU A 62 -6.80 4.65 -9.29
N ARG A 63 -6.86 4.76 -10.61
CA ARG A 63 -7.19 6.01 -11.27
C ARG A 63 -8.60 5.90 -11.81
N LEU A 64 -9.49 6.72 -11.27
CA LEU A 64 -10.90 6.74 -11.64
C LEU A 64 -11.13 7.49 -12.94
N PRO A 65 -12.30 7.28 -13.61
CA PRO A 65 -12.61 8.00 -14.84
C PRO A 65 -12.60 9.52 -14.69
N ASP A 66 -12.91 10.05 -13.51
CA ASP A 66 -12.86 11.49 -13.22
C ASP A 66 -11.46 12.01 -12.90
N GLY A 67 -10.44 11.17 -12.94
CA GLY A 67 -9.05 11.52 -12.66
C GLY A 67 -8.63 11.41 -11.21
N ARG A 68 -9.53 11.12 -10.29
CA ARG A 68 -9.16 10.89 -8.88
C ARG A 68 -8.29 9.65 -8.76
N GLU A 69 -7.35 9.69 -7.84
CA GLU A 69 -6.51 8.55 -7.49
C GLU A 69 -6.83 8.09 -6.08
N LEU A 70 -7.05 6.78 -5.93
CA LEU A 70 -7.34 6.15 -4.65
C LEU A 70 -6.25 5.14 -4.33
N THR A 71 -5.91 5.03 -3.05
CA THR A 71 -5.05 3.95 -2.54
C THR A 71 -5.86 3.12 -1.57
N LEU A 72 -6.09 1.85 -1.92
CA LEU A 72 -6.94 0.96 -1.14
C LEU A 72 -6.13 -0.27 -0.69
N PRO A 73 -6.01 -0.53 0.62
CA PRO A 73 -5.36 -1.74 1.09
C PRO A 73 -6.21 -2.98 0.78
N GLN A 74 -5.53 -4.09 0.56
CA GLN A 74 -6.20 -5.37 0.40
C GLN A 74 -6.76 -5.84 1.74
N ILE A 75 -7.99 -6.31 1.70
CA ILE A 75 -8.68 -6.88 2.86
C ILE A 75 -9.06 -8.34 2.59
N ALA A 76 -9.42 -9.07 3.63
CA ALA A 76 -9.84 -10.46 3.50
C ALA A 76 -11.06 -10.58 2.59
N SER A 77 -11.06 -11.62 1.75
CA SER A 77 -12.15 -11.92 0.83
C SER A 77 -12.32 -13.43 0.72
N ALA A 78 -13.55 -13.88 0.66
CA ALA A 78 -13.85 -15.31 0.46
C ALA A 78 -13.52 -15.76 -0.98
N SER A 79 -13.55 -14.84 -1.94
CA SER A 79 -13.22 -15.11 -3.34
C SER A 79 -12.69 -13.85 -4.01
N GLY A 80 -11.80 -14.02 -4.97
CA GLY A 80 -11.16 -12.91 -5.65
C GLY A 80 -10.25 -12.10 -4.73
N ALA A 81 -9.94 -10.88 -5.12
CA ALA A 81 -9.16 -9.94 -4.32
C ALA A 81 -9.98 -8.67 -4.08
N ARG A 82 -10.03 -8.24 -2.84
CA ARG A 82 -10.83 -7.11 -2.39
C ARG A 82 -9.96 -6.07 -1.74
N PHE A 83 -10.10 -4.82 -2.17
CA PHE A 83 -9.31 -3.69 -1.69
C PHE A 83 -10.29 -2.63 -1.19
N SER A 84 -10.11 -2.18 0.03
CA SER A 84 -11.08 -1.28 0.65
C SER A 84 -10.43 -0.30 1.61
N ALA A 85 -10.87 0.95 1.55
CA ALA A 85 -10.62 1.95 2.58
C ALA A 85 -11.72 1.92 3.66
N GLU A 86 -12.44 0.84 3.77
CA GLU A 86 -13.51 0.52 4.75
C GLU A 86 -14.65 1.55 4.84
N GLN A 87 -14.38 2.84 4.71
CA GLN A 87 -15.40 3.87 4.88
C GLN A 87 -15.98 4.38 3.56
N ASP A 88 -15.18 4.38 2.49
CA ASP A 88 -15.55 5.10 1.29
C ASP A 88 -15.63 4.23 0.03
N PHE A 89 -14.63 3.39 -0.23
CA PHE A 89 -14.49 2.68 -1.49
C PHE A 89 -14.13 1.22 -1.29
N THR A 90 -14.64 0.36 -2.16
CA THR A 90 -14.20 -1.03 -2.30
C THR A 90 -14.02 -1.35 -3.78
N TRP A 91 -12.83 -1.79 -4.15
CA TRP A 91 -12.51 -2.37 -5.44
C TRP A 91 -12.41 -3.89 -5.29
N TRP A 92 -13.24 -4.61 -5.98
CA TRP A 92 -13.29 -6.07 -5.87
C TRP A 92 -13.11 -6.69 -7.25
N ILE A 93 -12.06 -7.49 -7.38
CA ILE A 93 -11.75 -8.19 -8.63
C ILE A 93 -11.87 -9.69 -8.47
N LYS A 94 -12.34 -10.33 -9.54
CA LYS A 94 -12.38 -11.78 -9.71
C LYS A 94 -11.90 -12.10 -11.13
N GLY A 95 -10.75 -12.77 -11.24
CA GLY A 95 -10.13 -13.01 -12.53
C GLY A 95 -9.80 -11.71 -13.25
N THR A 96 -10.35 -11.52 -14.45
CA THR A 96 -10.08 -10.35 -15.28
C THR A 96 -11.17 -9.27 -15.15
N SER A 97 -12.11 -9.45 -14.25
CA SER A 97 -13.26 -8.56 -14.09
C SER A 97 -13.32 -7.97 -12.70
N GLY A 98 -13.92 -6.79 -12.58
CA GLY A 98 -14.07 -6.12 -11.29
C GLY A 98 -15.19 -5.11 -11.26
N PHE A 99 -15.46 -4.61 -10.05
CA PHE A 99 -16.41 -3.52 -9.83
C PHE A 99 -15.97 -2.63 -8.70
N LEU A 100 -16.37 -1.37 -8.75
CA LEU A 100 -16.11 -0.38 -7.71
C LEU A 100 -17.40 -0.04 -6.98
N GLN A 101 -17.35 -0.12 -5.66
CA GLN A 101 -18.43 0.32 -4.79
C GLN A 101 -18.02 1.59 -4.05
N LEU A 102 -18.99 2.46 -3.86
CA LEU A 102 -18.89 3.65 -3.02
C LEU A 102 -19.90 3.50 -1.89
N ARG A 103 -19.49 3.88 -0.69
CA ARG A 103 -20.39 3.93 0.46
C ARG A 103 -21.15 5.25 0.44
N ASP A 104 -22.47 5.18 0.48
CA ASP A 104 -23.33 6.37 0.43
C ASP A 104 -23.48 7.02 1.82
N ALA A 105 -24.21 8.14 1.86
CA ALA A 105 -24.44 8.90 3.09
C ALA A 105 -25.21 8.10 4.17
N GLN A 106 -25.95 7.06 3.80
CA GLN A 106 -26.66 6.18 4.71
C GLN A 106 -25.80 4.99 5.16
N GLY A 107 -24.56 4.91 4.72
CA GLY A 107 -23.66 3.82 5.02
C GLY A 107 -23.85 2.57 4.17
N GLU A 108 -24.65 2.65 3.11
CA GLU A 108 -24.90 1.54 2.21
C GLU A 108 -23.90 1.53 1.05
N TRP A 109 -23.45 0.32 0.66
CA TRP A 109 -22.56 0.17 -0.48
C TRP A 109 -23.34 0.20 -1.79
N GLN A 110 -22.94 1.11 -2.68
CA GLN A 110 -23.51 1.26 -4.02
C GLN A 110 -22.46 0.97 -5.07
N VAL A 111 -22.78 0.13 -6.05
CA VAL A 111 -21.88 -0.13 -7.18
C VAL A 111 -21.91 1.07 -8.10
N THR A 112 -20.77 1.73 -8.26
CA THR A 112 -20.61 2.92 -9.10
C THR A 112 -20.02 2.61 -10.46
N LEU A 113 -19.09 1.67 -10.52
CA LEU A 113 -18.53 1.14 -11.76
C LEU A 113 -18.70 -0.38 -11.76
N LYS A 114 -19.37 -0.91 -12.76
CA LYS A 114 -19.66 -2.34 -12.85
C LYS A 114 -19.15 -2.93 -14.15
N ASP A 115 -19.03 -4.25 -14.15
CA ASP A 115 -18.63 -5.01 -15.35
C ASP A 115 -17.34 -4.44 -15.96
N CYS A 116 -16.37 -4.16 -15.07
CA CYS A 116 -15.07 -3.66 -15.48
C CYS A 116 -14.20 -4.84 -15.92
N ASP A 117 -13.98 -4.95 -17.22
CA ASP A 117 -13.18 -6.02 -17.79
C ASP A 117 -11.79 -5.53 -18.19
N SER A 118 -10.78 -6.35 -17.89
CA SER A 118 -9.41 -6.07 -18.31
C SER A 118 -9.33 -5.94 -19.83
N THR A 119 -8.63 -4.90 -20.29
CA THR A 119 -8.41 -4.64 -21.72
C THR A 119 -7.16 -5.32 -22.26
N THR A 120 -6.42 -6.03 -21.42
CA THR A 120 -5.20 -6.75 -21.80
C THR A 120 -5.39 -8.23 -21.94
#